data_b4ec2981d4327715e15543bdfca21689
#
_entry.id   b4ec2981d4327715e15543bdfca21689
#
_cell.length_a   1.000
_cell.length_b   1.000
_cell.length_c   1.000
_cell.angle_alpha   90.00
_cell.angle_beta   90.00
_cell.angle_gamma   90.00
#
_symmetry.space_group_name_H-M   'P 1'
#
loop_
_entity.id
_entity.type
_entity.pdbx_description
1 polymer ?
#
loop_
_entity_poly.entity_id
_entity_poly.type
_entity_poly.pdbx_seq_one_letter_code
_entity_poly.pdbx_strand_id
1 'polypeptide(L)'
;MGAHKTASTSFQNICKNNQEVLIDQGLMFPQYSNWNQHSLAAWMSQKRDVKQLRLFLRTIFDETNAENCEITLISGEDFENFLVDTYLANEFEAIAKSEGYKDIEWIVIHRDPTDYLLSIYAEMSGYQMVLDLELMSNLILDCGYVSTGSSKYNYKFVFDIKKFSEFFRESVNQNLTVVAFEDFTFDFTGKVILNQYLDEKTLDILRIYAQNLGKKRVRVAPEKVEFRYVANFLGLKPDKIFHENNRKLVDSLIAYRINRNKTLHVDIESKFKEHFG
;
A
#
# COMPACT_ATOMS: atom_id res chain seq x y z
N MET A 1 -2.11 7.76 -2.83
CA MET A 1 -1.99 6.30 -3.05
C MET A 1 -0.71 5.83 -2.37
N GLY A 2 -0.77 4.97 -1.38
CA GLY A 2 0.45 4.37 -0.82
C GLY A 2 0.60 2.99 -1.40
N ALA A 3 1.74 2.64 -1.99
CA ALA A 3 2.03 1.26 -2.30
C ALA A 3 1.94 0.42 -1.02
N HIS A 4 1.63 -0.85 -1.15
CA HIS A 4 1.62 -1.73 0.02
C HIS A 4 3.00 -1.70 0.70
N LYS A 5 3.06 -1.79 2.03
CA LYS A 5 4.32 -1.80 2.80
C LYS A 5 5.15 -0.51 2.77
N THR A 6 4.52 0.62 2.55
CA THR A 6 5.14 1.94 2.59
C THR A 6 4.78 2.75 3.85
N ALA A 7 4.63 2.09 5.00
CA ALA A 7 4.30 2.71 6.30
C ALA A 7 2.96 3.49 6.34
N SER A 8 2.05 3.24 5.40
CA SER A 8 0.72 3.85 5.33
C SER A 8 -0.05 3.77 6.65
N THR A 9 0.01 2.63 7.35
CA THR A 9 -0.63 2.45 8.67
C THR A 9 -0.09 3.43 9.72
N SER A 10 1.22 3.75 9.70
CA SER A 10 1.80 4.73 10.63
C SER A 10 1.30 6.13 10.31
N PHE A 11 1.30 6.49 9.02
CA PHE A 11 0.75 7.75 8.53
C PHE A 11 -0.72 7.93 8.91
N GLN A 12 -1.55 6.93 8.62
CA GLN A 12 -2.98 6.94 8.95
C GLN A 12 -3.22 7.06 10.46
N ASN A 13 -2.40 6.41 11.29
CA ASN A 13 -2.48 6.56 12.74
C ASN A 13 -2.11 7.96 13.21
N ILE A 14 -1.08 8.58 12.59
CA ILE A 14 -0.70 9.96 12.89
C ILE A 14 -1.87 10.89 12.57
N CYS A 15 -2.43 10.81 11.37
CA CYS A 15 -3.54 11.65 10.94
C CYS A 15 -4.78 11.44 11.82
N LYS A 16 -5.17 10.19 12.03
CA LYS A 16 -6.36 9.84 12.82
C LYS A 16 -6.32 10.36 14.26
N ASN A 17 -5.18 10.20 14.93
CA ASN A 17 -5.08 10.53 16.36
C ASN A 17 -4.72 12.00 16.61
N ASN A 18 -4.52 12.79 15.56
CA ASN A 18 -4.29 14.23 15.65
C ASN A 18 -5.29 15.03 14.80
N GLN A 19 -6.49 14.49 14.63
CA GLN A 19 -7.49 15.06 13.73
C GLN A 19 -7.86 16.50 14.10
N GLU A 20 -8.02 16.83 15.37
CA GLU A 20 -8.33 18.20 15.82
C GLU A 20 -7.26 19.19 15.33
N VAL A 21 -5.99 18.84 15.47
CA VAL A 21 -4.87 19.69 15.03
C VAL A 21 -4.82 19.87 13.51
N LEU A 22 -5.22 18.83 12.75
CA LEU A 22 -5.32 18.89 11.29
C LEU A 22 -6.49 19.77 10.85
N ILE A 23 -7.65 19.64 11.51
CA ILE A 23 -8.85 20.44 11.25
C ILE A 23 -8.56 21.92 11.48
N ASP A 24 -7.85 22.28 12.55
CA ASP A 24 -7.44 23.66 12.83
C ASP A 24 -6.60 24.29 11.70
N GLN A 25 -5.99 23.44 10.85
CA GLN A 25 -5.23 23.86 9.67
C GLN A 25 -6.03 23.69 8.34
N GLY A 26 -7.33 23.42 8.43
CA GLY A 26 -8.19 23.26 7.27
C GLY A 26 -8.02 21.91 6.53
N LEU A 27 -7.38 20.90 7.15
CA LEU A 27 -7.16 19.59 6.57
C LEU A 27 -7.98 18.53 7.32
N MET A 28 -8.89 17.86 6.60
CA MET A 28 -9.70 16.76 7.11
C MET A 28 -9.10 15.40 6.73
N PHE A 29 -8.88 14.53 7.72
CA PHE A 29 -8.63 13.10 7.51
C PHE A 29 -9.90 12.33 7.91
N PRO A 30 -10.80 11.98 6.97
CA PRO A 30 -12.11 11.43 7.31
C PRO A 30 -11.98 10.07 8.02
N GLN A 31 -12.87 9.82 8.97
CA GLN A 31 -12.95 8.55 9.67
C GLN A 31 -14.16 7.76 9.20
N TYR A 32 -14.08 7.18 8.02
CA TYR A 32 -15.14 6.33 7.50
C TYR A 32 -15.04 4.92 8.10
N SER A 33 -15.98 4.57 8.98
CA SER A 33 -16.01 3.31 9.73
C SER A 33 -14.86 3.17 10.77
N ASN A 34 -14.75 2.00 11.39
CA ASN A 34 -13.68 1.68 12.35
C ASN A 34 -12.29 1.44 11.72
N TRP A 35 -12.16 1.61 10.41
CA TRP A 35 -10.93 1.38 9.66
C TRP A 35 -10.13 2.68 9.52
N ASN A 36 -8.83 2.58 9.73
CA ASN A 36 -7.94 3.74 9.63
C ASN A 36 -7.55 4.07 8.19
N GLN A 37 -8.06 3.34 7.20
CA GLN A 37 -7.69 3.47 5.79
C GLN A 37 -8.93 3.55 4.90
N HIS A 38 -8.77 4.24 3.77
CA HIS A 38 -9.85 4.47 2.81
C HIS A 38 -9.82 3.47 1.62
N SER A 39 -9.17 2.33 1.78
CA SER A 39 -9.11 1.24 0.78
C SER A 39 -10.49 0.78 0.30
N LEU A 40 -11.52 0.98 1.13
CA LEU A 40 -12.89 0.66 0.77
C LEU A 40 -13.34 1.39 -0.51
N ALA A 41 -12.91 2.62 -0.73
CA ALA A 41 -13.21 3.37 -1.96
C ALA A 41 -12.56 2.73 -3.20
N ALA A 42 -11.32 2.26 -3.09
CA ALA A 42 -10.67 1.52 -4.17
C ALA A 42 -11.40 0.19 -4.47
N TRP A 43 -11.88 -0.51 -3.45
CA TRP A 43 -12.66 -1.74 -3.63
C TRP A 43 -14.03 -1.49 -4.27
N MET A 44 -14.71 -0.41 -3.91
CA MET A 44 -15.96 0.00 -4.55
C MET A 44 -15.73 0.29 -6.03
N SER A 45 -14.65 0.98 -6.38
CA SER A 45 -14.27 1.24 -7.76
C SER A 45 -14.01 -0.06 -8.54
N GLN A 46 -13.23 -0.99 -7.99
CA GLN A 46 -12.97 -2.29 -8.63
C GLN A 46 -14.24 -3.11 -8.86
N LYS A 47 -15.18 -3.06 -7.92
CA LYS A 47 -16.46 -3.75 -8.02
C LYS A 47 -17.50 -3.04 -8.88
N ARG A 48 -17.16 -1.88 -9.41
CA ARG A 48 -18.10 -1.00 -10.14
C ARG A 48 -19.33 -0.63 -9.31
N ASP A 49 -19.19 -0.55 -8.00
CA ASP A 49 -20.26 -0.13 -7.11
C ASP A 49 -20.30 1.41 -7.01
N VAL A 50 -20.68 2.03 -8.12
CA VAL A 50 -20.73 3.49 -8.27
C VAL A 50 -21.64 4.13 -7.23
N LYS A 51 -22.73 3.44 -6.84
CA LYS A 51 -23.67 3.97 -5.84
C LYS A 51 -23.01 4.10 -4.46
N GLN A 52 -22.31 3.07 -4.02
CA GLN A 52 -21.62 3.08 -2.73
C GLN A 52 -20.41 4.02 -2.74
N LEU A 53 -19.67 4.06 -3.85
CA LEU A 53 -18.53 4.99 -4.00
C LEU A 53 -19.02 6.45 -3.93
N ARG A 54 -20.12 6.77 -4.61
CA ARG A 54 -20.73 8.10 -4.56
C ARG A 54 -21.17 8.47 -3.15
N LEU A 55 -21.85 7.54 -2.46
CA LEU A 55 -22.27 7.75 -1.07
C LEU A 55 -21.06 7.99 -0.15
N PHE A 56 -20.00 7.18 -0.31
CA PHE A 56 -18.76 7.34 0.44
C PHE A 56 -18.16 8.74 0.24
N LEU A 57 -17.96 9.14 -1.02
CA LEU A 57 -17.35 10.43 -1.36
C LEU A 57 -18.19 11.61 -0.88
N ARG A 58 -19.52 11.53 -1.01
CA ARG A 58 -20.44 12.55 -0.49
C ARG A 58 -20.36 12.65 1.01
N THR A 59 -20.37 11.53 1.74
CA THR A 59 -20.31 11.53 3.21
C THR A 59 -19.05 12.25 3.68
N ILE A 60 -17.88 11.90 3.13
CA ILE A 60 -16.63 12.56 3.55
C ILE A 60 -16.53 14.02 3.09
N PHE A 61 -17.16 14.37 1.98
CA PHE A 61 -17.25 15.77 1.51
C PHE A 61 -18.10 16.62 2.47
N ASP A 62 -19.26 16.08 2.89
CA ASP A 62 -20.15 16.74 3.84
C ASP A 62 -19.47 16.90 5.21
N GLU A 63 -18.75 15.88 5.69
CA GLU A 63 -17.95 15.96 6.92
C GLU A 63 -16.86 17.04 6.82
N THR A 64 -16.13 17.09 5.70
CA THR A 64 -15.08 18.10 5.45
C THR A 64 -15.64 19.52 5.48
N ASN A 65 -16.80 19.73 4.85
CA ASN A 65 -17.47 21.03 4.84
C ASN A 65 -18.03 21.42 6.23
N ALA A 66 -18.55 20.46 6.98
CA ALA A 66 -19.07 20.71 8.34
C ALA A 66 -17.98 21.22 9.28
N GLU A 67 -16.74 20.77 9.10
CA GLU A 67 -15.56 21.22 9.85
C GLU A 67 -14.88 22.46 9.22
N ASN A 68 -15.45 23.04 8.15
CA ASN A 68 -14.86 24.15 7.40
C ASN A 68 -13.44 23.88 6.88
N CYS A 69 -13.13 22.62 6.57
CA CYS A 69 -11.86 22.25 5.97
C CYS A 69 -11.88 22.45 4.45
N GLU A 70 -10.75 22.89 3.90
CA GLU A 70 -10.58 23.07 2.46
C GLU A 70 -10.02 21.83 1.78
N ILE A 71 -9.35 20.96 2.54
CA ILE A 71 -8.62 19.79 2.05
C ILE A 71 -9.16 18.52 2.69
N THR A 72 -9.46 17.54 1.85
CA THR A 72 -9.79 16.16 2.28
C THR A 72 -8.64 15.23 1.94
N LEU A 73 -8.02 14.63 2.94
CA LEU A 73 -6.93 13.67 2.75
C LEU A 73 -7.45 12.23 2.78
N ILE A 74 -7.40 11.55 1.65
CA ILE A 74 -7.79 10.14 1.50
C ILE A 74 -6.56 9.26 1.39
N SER A 75 -6.42 8.23 2.24
CA SER A 75 -5.28 7.33 2.27
C SER A 75 -5.70 5.87 2.24
N GLY A 76 -5.23 5.10 1.27
CA GLY A 76 -5.47 3.67 1.14
C GLY A 76 -4.42 3.00 0.27
N GLU A 77 -4.01 1.79 0.66
CA GLU A 77 -3.00 1.01 -0.08
C GLU A 77 -3.55 0.49 -1.41
N ASP A 78 -4.82 0.10 -1.44
CA ASP A 78 -5.45 -0.50 -2.62
C ASP A 78 -5.66 0.47 -3.80
N PHE A 79 -5.46 1.78 -3.58
CA PHE A 79 -5.40 2.77 -4.67
C PHE A 79 -4.17 2.57 -5.58
N GLU A 80 -3.18 1.78 -5.19
CA GLU A 80 -2.06 1.40 -6.05
C GLU A 80 -2.54 0.74 -7.34
N ASN A 81 -3.65 0.01 -7.30
CA ASN A 81 -4.27 -0.58 -8.48
C ASN A 81 -4.58 0.43 -9.58
N PHE A 82 -4.86 1.68 -9.22
CA PHE A 82 -5.24 2.73 -10.16
C PHE A 82 -4.10 3.18 -11.06
N LEU A 83 -2.84 2.94 -10.67
CA LEU A 83 -1.69 3.18 -11.53
C LEU A 83 -1.70 2.29 -12.78
N VAL A 84 -2.22 1.07 -12.66
CA VAL A 84 -2.33 0.11 -13.76
C VAL A 84 -3.70 0.19 -14.43
N ASP A 85 -4.77 0.26 -13.62
CA ASP A 85 -6.15 0.34 -14.07
C ASP A 85 -6.61 1.81 -14.09
N THR A 86 -6.00 2.63 -14.93
CA THR A 86 -6.24 4.08 -15.00
C THR A 86 -7.70 4.46 -15.24
N TYR A 87 -8.48 3.58 -15.86
CA TYR A 87 -9.93 3.80 -16.04
C TYR A 87 -10.67 3.87 -14.68
N LEU A 88 -10.19 3.17 -13.63
CA LEU A 88 -10.77 3.26 -12.28
C LEU A 88 -10.48 4.61 -11.64
N ALA A 89 -9.28 5.14 -11.85
CA ALA A 89 -8.92 6.48 -11.38
C ALA A 89 -9.76 7.56 -12.08
N ASN A 90 -9.93 7.46 -13.39
CA ASN A 90 -10.79 8.38 -14.16
C ASN A 90 -12.23 8.36 -13.67
N GLU A 91 -12.79 7.17 -13.42
CA GLU A 91 -14.15 7.03 -12.89
C GLU A 91 -14.26 7.59 -11.47
N PHE A 92 -13.26 7.31 -10.62
CA PHE A 92 -13.18 7.86 -9.26
C PHE A 92 -13.17 9.40 -9.28
N GLU A 93 -12.30 10.02 -10.10
CA GLU A 93 -12.25 11.48 -10.24
C GLU A 93 -13.58 12.08 -10.75
N ALA A 94 -14.17 11.43 -11.76
CA ALA A 94 -15.45 11.92 -12.31
C ALA A 94 -16.55 11.90 -11.24
N ILE A 95 -16.60 10.86 -10.42
CA ILE A 95 -17.57 10.76 -9.32
C ILE A 95 -17.23 11.80 -8.25
N ALA A 96 -15.97 11.91 -7.82
CA ALA A 96 -15.55 12.89 -6.82
C ALA A 96 -15.89 14.32 -7.25
N LYS A 97 -15.58 14.69 -8.49
CA LYS A 97 -15.94 16.01 -9.06
C LYS A 97 -17.45 16.23 -9.07
N SER A 98 -18.26 15.20 -9.34
CA SER A 98 -19.73 15.30 -9.29
C SER A 98 -20.29 15.48 -7.88
N GLU A 99 -19.52 15.10 -6.85
CA GLU A 99 -19.89 15.30 -5.44
C GLU A 99 -19.33 16.59 -4.84
N GLY A 100 -18.63 17.41 -5.63
CA GLY A 100 -18.22 18.76 -5.23
C GLY A 100 -16.71 18.98 -5.09
N TYR A 101 -15.89 17.95 -5.19
CA TYR A 101 -14.44 18.10 -5.19
C TYR A 101 -13.99 18.84 -6.47
N LYS A 102 -13.14 19.86 -6.31
CA LYS A 102 -12.68 20.69 -7.43
C LYS A 102 -11.38 20.16 -8.00
N ASP A 103 -10.39 20.09 -7.14
CA ASP A 103 -9.04 19.69 -7.48
C ASP A 103 -8.73 18.34 -6.81
N ILE A 104 -8.07 17.46 -7.54
CA ILE A 104 -7.65 16.15 -7.04
C ILE A 104 -6.16 16.02 -7.29
N GLU A 105 -5.41 15.83 -6.21
CA GLU A 105 -4.00 15.53 -6.26
C GLU A 105 -3.79 14.06 -5.90
N TRP A 106 -2.99 13.37 -6.69
CA TRP A 106 -2.61 12.00 -6.45
C TRP A 106 -1.18 11.94 -5.91
N ILE A 107 -0.99 11.23 -4.82
CA ILE A 107 0.34 11.02 -4.25
C ILE A 107 0.58 9.52 -4.17
N VAL A 108 1.69 9.05 -4.76
CA VAL A 108 2.11 7.66 -4.67
C VAL A 108 3.43 7.57 -3.91
N ILE A 109 3.48 6.66 -2.94
CA ILE A 109 4.70 6.35 -2.20
C ILE A 109 5.30 5.10 -2.84
N HIS A 110 6.52 5.18 -3.31
CA HIS A 110 7.24 4.02 -3.86
C HIS A 110 8.43 3.65 -2.99
N ARG A 111 8.85 2.41 -3.11
CA ARG A 111 9.96 1.83 -2.37
C ARG A 111 10.93 1.18 -3.34
N ASP A 112 12.20 0.96 -2.91
CA ASP A 112 13.13 0.12 -3.65
C ASP A 112 12.45 -1.17 -4.11
N PRO A 113 12.54 -1.53 -5.41
CA PRO A 113 11.79 -2.67 -5.97
C PRO A 113 12.14 -4.00 -5.30
N THR A 114 13.39 -4.23 -4.90
CA THR A 114 13.82 -5.47 -4.24
C THR A 114 13.24 -5.56 -2.83
N ASP A 115 13.35 -4.51 -2.07
CA ASP A 115 12.78 -4.42 -0.72
C ASP A 115 11.26 -4.52 -0.75
N TYR A 116 10.63 -3.94 -1.78
CA TYR A 116 9.21 -4.02 -1.97
C TYR A 116 8.77 -5.45 -2.28
N LEU A 117 9.43 -6.14 -3.21
CA LEU A 117 9.17 -7.54 -3.55
C LEU A 117 9.24 -8.44 -2.31
N LEU A 118 10.31 -8.33 -1.53
CA LEU A 118 10.48 -9.15 -0.32
C LEU A 118 9.38 -8.90 0.71
N SER A 119 8.93 -7.64 0.83
CA SER A 119 7.86 -7.27 1.75
C SER A 119 6.51 -7.82 1.31
N ILE A 120 6.20 -7.75 0.00
CA ILE A 120 4.97 -8.30 -0.58
C ILE A 120 4.97 -9.82 -0.51
N TYR A 121 6.08 -10.47 -0.86
CA TYR A 121 6.22 -11.92 -0.75
C TYR A 121 5.93 -12.42 0.67
N ALA A 122 6.51 -11.76 1.67
CA ALA A 122 6.26 -12.10 3.07
C ALA A 122 4.79 -11.88 3.50
N GLU A 123 4.13 -10.84 2.99
CA GLU A 123 2.72 -10.58 3.29
C GLU A 123 1.79 -11.59 2.64
N MET A 124 2.00 -11.85 1.35
CA MET A 124 1.18 -12.77 0.57
C MET A 124 1.22 -14.19 1.13
N SER A 125 2.37 -14.63 1.66
CA SER A 125 2.46 -15.90 2.38
C SER A 125 1.50 -15.97 3.58
N GLY A 126 1.17 -14.83 4.19
CA GLY A 126 0.19 -14.70 5.27
C GLY A 126 -1.27 -14.80 4.84
N TYR A 127 -1.56 -14.47 3.58
CA TYR A 127 -2.93 -14.49 3.02
C TYR A 127 -3.27 -15.76 2.22
N GLN A 128 -2.53 -16.83 2.43
CA GLN A 128 -2.71 -18.13 1.74
C GLN A 128 -2.47 -18.04 0.22
N MET A 129 -1.76 -17.02 -0.23
CA MET A 129 -1.36 -16.88 -1.63
C MET A 129 -0.01 -17.59 -1.84
N VAL A 130 0.07 -18.40 -2.90
CA VAL A 130 1.24 -19.18 -3.24
C VAL A 130 1.84 -18.63 -4.52
N LEU A 131 2.68 -17.60 -4.40
CA LEU A 131 3.48 -17.10 -5.50
C LEU A 131 4.95 -17.34 -5.20
N ASP A 132 5.63 -18.03 -6.11
CA ASP A 132 7.07 -18.26 -5.99
C ASP A 132 7.84 -16.95 -6.24
N LEU A 133 8.91 -16.73 -5.48
CA LEU A 133 9.69 -15.50 -5.54
C LEU A 133 10.34 -15.28 -6.92
N GLU A 134 10.81 -16.34 -7.56
CA GLU A 134 11.39 -16.29 -8.90
C GLU A 134 10.33 -15.94 -9.96
N LEU A 135 9.17 -16.58 -9.87
CA LEU A 135 8.05 -16.27 -10.75
C LEU A 135 7.61 -14.81 -10.60
N MET A 136 7.50 -14.32 -9.36
CA MET A 136 7.17 -12.91 -9.10
C MET A 136 8.21 -11.99 -9.74
N SER A 137 9.50 -12.26 -9.56
CA SER A 137 10.55 -11.41 -10.11
C SER A 137 10.52 -11.37 -11.65
N ASN A 138 10.29 -12.50 -12.30
CA ASN A 138 10.16 -12.56 -13.76
C ASN A 138 8.95 -11.75 -14.26
N LEU A 139 7.79 -11.90 -13.62
CA LEU A 139 6.60 -11.12 -13.95
C LEU A 139 6.82 -9.60 -13.76
N ILE A 140 7.58 -9.22 -12.72
CA ILE A 140 7.94 -7.82 -12.48
C ILE A 140 8.82 -7.28 -13.61
N LEU A 141 9.85 -8.02 -14.02
CA LEU A 141 10.73 -7.63 -15.12
C LEU A 141 9.98 -7.53 -16.45
N ASP A 142 9.03 -8.42 -16.69
CA ASP A 142 8.26 -8.44 -17.95
C ASP A 142 7.17 -7.36 -18.01
N CYS A 143 6.44 -7.17 -16.91
CA CYS A 143 5.23 -6.34 -16.88
C CYS A 143 5.39 -5.03 -16.11
N GLY A 144 6.35 -4.95 -15.19
CA GLY A 144 6.51 -3.83 -14.24
C GLY A 144 5.58 -3.90 -13.02
N TYR A 145 4.74 -4.93 -12.93
CA TYR A 145 3.86 -5.17 -11.78
C TYR A 145 3.53 -6.65 -11.61
N VAL A 146 3.06 -7.01 -10.42
CA VAL A 146 2.46 -8.32 -10.12
C VAL A 146 0.98 -8.16 -9.80
N SER A 147 0.15 -8.97 -10.43
CA SER A 147 -1.27 -9.06 -10.10
C SER A 147 -1.58 -10.36 -9.39
N THR A 148 -2.33 -10.27 -8.31
CA THR A 148 -2.84 -11.41 -7.57
C THR A 148 -4.20 -11.06 -6.99
N GLY A 149 -5.03 -12.05 -6.75
CA GLY A 149 -6.34 -11.75 -6.24
C GLY A 149 -7.17 -12.94 -5.84
N SER A 150 -8.36 -12.62 -5.40
CA SER A 150 -9.44 -13.56 -5.12
C SER A 150 -10.61 -13.30 -6.08
N SER A 151 -11.66 -14.10 -5.97
CA SER A 151 -12.91 -13.83 -6.69
C SER A 151 -13.60 -12.51 -6.32
N LYS A 152 -13.13 -11.84 -5.27
CA LYS A 152 -13.75 -10.61 -4.75
C LYS A 152 -13.04 -9.33 -5.20
N TYR A 153 -11.73 -9.35 -5.34
CA TYR A 153 -10.91 -8.21 -5.78
C TYR A 153 -9.51 -8.66 -6.19
N ASN A 154 -8.85 -7.85 -7.01
CA ASN A 154 -7.47 -8.05 -7.42
C ASN A 154 -6.57 -7.02 -6.75
N TYR A 155 -5.38 -7.47 -6.34
CA TYR A 155 -4.29 -6.60 -5.93
C TYR A 155 -3.30 -6.47 -7.08
N LYS A 156 -2.81 -5.26 -7.31
CA LYS A 156 -1.73 -4.99 -8.24
C LYS A 156 -0.63 -4.26 -7.49
N PHE A 157 0.53 -4.87 -7.45
CA PHE A 157 1.73 -4.33 -6.81
C PHE A 157 2.64 -3.79 -7.90
N VAL A 158 2.86 -2.48 -7.89
CA VAL A 158 3.57 -1.77 -8.96
C VAL A 158 5.04 -1.58 -8.61
N PHE A 159 5.93 -2.02 -9.48
CA PHE A 159 7.38 -1.95 -9.32
C PHE A 159 8.03 -0.95 -10.27
N ASP A 160 7.59 -0.89 -11.52
CA ASP A 160 8.01 0.13 -12.48
C ASP A 160 7.22 1.42 -12.27
N ILE A 161 7.55 2.10 -11.18
CA ILE A 161 6.84 3.31 -10.80
C ILE A 161 7.00 4.43 -11.84
N LYS A 162 8.13 4.49 -12.54
CA LYS A 162 8.37 5.48 -13.58
C LYS A 162 7.39 5.30 -14.72
N LYS A 163 7.35 4.11 -15.33
CA LYS A 163 6.42 3.77 -16.43
C LYS A 163 4.97 4.04 -16.06
N PHE A 164 4.51 3.54 -14.91
CA PHE A 164 3.12 3.64 -14.53
C PHE A 164 2.71 5.05 -14.06
N SER A 165 3.61 5.81 -13.46
CA SER A 165 3.33 7.21 -13.12
C SER A 165 3.29 8.12 -14.34
N GLU A 166 4.13 7.91 -15.33
CA GLU A 166 4.08 8.61 -16.62
C GLU A 166 2.76 8.31 -17.32
N PHE A 167 2.40 7.02 -17.46
CA PHE A 167 1.13 6.61 -18.05
C PHE A 167 -0.09 7.17 -17.30
N PHE A 168 -0.04 7.22 -15.97
CA PHE A 168 -1.12 7.79 -15.17
C PHE A 168 -1.27 9.30 -15.42
N ARG A 169 -0.16 10.04 -15.48
CA ARG A 169 -0.19 11.48 -15.77
C ARG A 169 -0.81 11.79 -17.12
N GLU A 170 -0.50 10.97 -18.12
CA GLU A 170 -1.05 11.12 -19.47
C GLU A 170 -2.53 10.75 -19.56
N SER A 171 -2.94 9.70 -18.84
CA SER A 171 -4.26 9.06 -18.99
C SER A 171 -5.32 9.56 -18.01
N VAL A 172 -4.92 10.08 -16.86
CA VAL A 172 -5.83 10.45 -15.75
C VAL A 172 -5.62 11.89 -15.35
N ASN A 173 -4.48 12.19 -14.71
CA ASN A 173 -4.26 13.47 -14.08
C ASN A 173 -2.77 13.77 -13.99
N GLN A 174 -2.36 14.91 -14.54
CA GLN A 174 -0.96 15.35 -14.47
C GLN A 174 -0.51 15.68 -13.04
N ASN A 175 -1.46 15.91 -12.13
CA ASN A 175 -1.20 16.23 -10.73
C ASN A 175 -0.93 14.95 -9.90
N LEU A 176 0.04 14.16 -10.34
CA LEU A 176 0.55 12.98 -9.64
C LEU A 176 1.96 13.24 -9.13
N THR A 177 2.10 13.25 -7.81
CA THR A 177 3.38 13.34 -7.11
C THR A 177 3.88 11.94 -6.73
N VAL A 178 5.15 11.66 -7.05
CA VAL A 178 5.82 10.40 -6.68
C VAL A 178 6.80 10.70 -5.55
N VAL A 179 6.65 10.01 -4.42
CA VAL A 179 7.45 10.21 -3.21
C VAL A 179 8.21 8.93 -2.87
N ALA A 180 9.52 9.03 -2.68
CA ALA A 180 10.32 7.89 -2.22
C ALA A 180 9.96 7.51 -0.78
N PHE A 181 10.02 6.24 -0.45
CA PHE A 181 9.72 5.72 0.89
C PHE A 181 10.63 6.34 1.96
N GLU A 182 11.88 6.56 1.63
CA GLU A 182 12.90 7.17 2.50
C GLU A 182 12.51 8.60 2.86
N ASP A 183 12.06 9.39 1.87
CA ASP A 183 11.60 10.77 2.08
C ASP A 183 10.28 10.78 2.85
N PHE A 184 9.38 9.83 2.54
CA PHE A 184 8.09 9.70 3.23
C PHE A 184 8.24 9.36 4.71
N THR A 185 9.29 8.61 5.06
CA THR A 185 9.57 8.19 6.44
C THR A 185 10.60 9.06 7.16
N PHE A 186 11.21 10.00 6.45
CA PHE A 186 12.19 10.92 7.02
C PHE A 186 11.55 11.83 8.08
N ASP A 187 12.23 11.99 9.22
CA ASP A 187 11.78 12.71 10.41
C ASP A 187 10.56 12.02 11.07
N PHE A 188 9.39 12.11 10.46
CA PHE A 188 8.23 11.30 10.80
C PHE A 188 7.43 10.94 9.55
N THR A 189 6.71 9.83 9.62
CA THR A 189 5.98 9.28 8.47
C THR A 189 4.92 10.26 7.95
N GLY A 190 5.07 10.68 6.69
CA GLY A 190 4.14 11.58 6.01
C GLY A 190 4.49 13.06 6.09
N LYS A 191 5.58 13.45 6.76
CA LYS A 191 5.98 14.87 6.86
C LYS A 191 6.08 15.53 5.48
N VAL A 192 6.70 14.87 4.52
CA VAL A 192 6.91 15.41 3.16
C VAL A 192 5.60 15.77 2.44
N ILE A 193 4.50 15.09 2.78
CA ILE A 193 3.17 15.40 2.27
C ILE A 193 2.55 16.52 3.11
N LEU A 194 2.53 16.37 4.42
CA LEU A 194 1.82 17.27 5.33
C LEU A 194 2.44 18.67 5.39
N ASN A 195 3.73 18.80 5.18
CA ASN A 195 4.47 20.07 5.10
C ASN A 195 3.93 21.04 4.04
N GLN A 196 3.18 20.56 3.05
CA GLN A 196 2.57 21.43 2.03
C GLN A 196 1.31 22.13 2.53
N TYR A 197 0.71 21.66 3.61
CA TYR A 197 -0.60 22.07 4.11
C TYR A 197 -0.60 22.55 5.56
N LEU A 198 0.43 22.21 6.32
CA LEU A 198 0.49 22.45 7.76
C LEU A 198 1.64 23.42 8.13
N ASP A 199 1.43 24.22 9.15
CA ASP A 199 2.48 25.06 9.72
C ASP A 199 3.51 24.25 10.54
N GLU A 200 4.70 24.81 10.79
CA GLU A 200 5.78 24.16 11.53
C GLU A 200 5.38 23.77 12.96
N LYS A 201 4.54 24.55 13.62
CA LYS A 201 4.07 24.26 14.98
C LYS A 201 3.22 22.99 14.99
N THR A 202 2.35 22.83 14.03
CA THR A 202 1.53 21.63 13.84
C THR A 202 2.39 20.43 13.48
N LEU A 203 3.38 20.59 12.59
CA LEU A 203 4.33 19.54 12.25
C LEU A 203 5.14 19.07 13.47
N ASP A 204 5.51 19.96 14.39
CA ASP A 204 6.19 19.60 15.63
C ASP A 204 5.30 18.76 16.57
N ILE A 205 4.02 19.08 16.67
CA ILE A 205 3.05 18.28 17.45
C ILE A 205 2.98 16.85 16.86
N LEU A 206 2.86 16.72 15.54
CA LEU A 206 2.80 15.43 14.86
C LEU A 206 4.10 14.65 15.02
N ARG A 207 5.25 15.31 14.97
CA ARG A 207 6.57 14.70 15.22
C ARG A 207 6.67 14.09 16.60
N ILE A 208 6.29 14.85 17.63
CA ILE A 208 6.28 14.37 19.03
C ILE A 208 5.35 13.16 19.18
N TYR A 209 4.17 13.21 18.57
CA TYR A 209 3.24 12.09 18.58
C TYR A 209 3.85 10.85 17.89
N ALA A 210 4.44 11.02 16.72
CA ALA A 210 5.06 9.94 15.94
C ALA A 210 6.21 9.25 16.69
N GLN A 211 7.03 10.01 17.41
CA GLN A 211 8.11 9.47 18.26
C GLN A 211 7.57 8.58 19.38
N ASN A 212 6.42 8.91 19.93
CA ASN A 212 5.76 8.15 21.00
C ASN A 212 5.05 6.88 20.50
N LEU A 213 4.70 6.79 19.20
CA LEU A 213 4.05 5.60 18.62
C LEU A 213 4.94 4.35 18.63
N GLY A 214 6.25 4.52 18.64
CA GLY A 214 7.24 3.43 18.54
C GLY A 214 7.15 2.65 17.21
N LYS A 215 8.13 1.77 16.98
CA LYS A 215 8.14 0.88 15.80
C LYS A 215 7.19 -0.30 16.04
N LYS A 216 5.99 -0.29 15.45
CA LYS A 216 4.96 -1.32 15.64
C LYS A 216 5.14 -2.59 14.81
N ARG A 217 5.93 -2.58 13.73
CA ARG A 217 6.05 -3.75 12.83
C ARG A 217 7.50 -4.18 12.68
N VAL A 218 7.76 -5.42 13.09
CA VAL A 218 9.03 -6.11 12.86
C VAL A 218 8.90 -6.94 11.56
N ARG A 219 9.96 -6.98 10.77
CA ARG A 219 10.04 -7.84 9.58
C ARG A 219 9.78 -9.30 9.99
N VAL A 220 8.94 -9.99 9.25
CA VAL A 220 8.65 -11.41 9.51
C VAL A 220 9.90 -12.22 9.21
N ALA A 221 10.28 -13.11 10.12
CA ALA A 221 11.46 -13.96 9.94
C ALA A 221 11.32 -14.84 8.67
N PRO A 222 12.40 -15.01 7.87
CA PRO A 222 12.37 -15.81 6.64
C PRO A 222 11.81 -17.21 6.85
N GLU A 223 12.15 -17.87 7.96
CA GLU A 223 11.67 -19.20 8.30
C GLU A 223 10.14 -19.23 8.41
N LYS A 224 9.54 -18.19 8.97
CA LYS A 224 8.08 -18.09 9.11
C LYS A 224 7.41 -17.82 7.76
N VAL A 225 8.06 -17.08 6.87
CA VAL A 225 7.57 -16.81 5.52
C VAL A 225 7.55 -18.11 4.72
N GLU A 226 8.66 -18.83 4.69
CA GLU A 226 8.78 -20.10 3.94
C GLU A 226 7.90 -21.21 4.54
N PHE A 227 7.76 -21.24 5.85
CA PHE A 227 6.81 -22.14 6.50
C PHE A 227 5.37 -21.90 6.02
N ARG A 228 4.94 -20.64 5.98
CA ARG A 228 3.60 -20.27 5.49
C ARG A 228 3.43 -20.63 4.01
N TYR A 229 4.45 -20.37 3.21
CA TYR A 229 4.46 -20.73 1.80
C TYR A 229 4.26 -22.24 1.60
N VAL A 230 5.08 -23.06 2.25
CA VAL A 230 5.00 -24.53 2.16
C VAL A 230 3.66 -25.05 2.66
N ALA A 231 3.15 -24.49 3.77
CA ALA A 231 1.84 -24.85 4.30
C ALA A 231 0.72 -24.55 3.31
N ASN A 232 0.72 -23.37 2.71
CA ASN A 232 -0.27 -22.95 1.73
C ASN A 232 -0.18 -23.80 0.46
N PHE A 233 1.03 -24.07 -0.03
CA PHE A 233 1.28 -24.92 -1.18
C PHE A 233 0.73 -26.35 -1.00
N LEU A 234 0.87 -26.89 0.19
CA LEU A 234 0.36 -28.21 0.55
C LEU A 234 -1.14 -28.21 0.93
N GLY A 235 -1.81 -27.05 0.92
CA GLY A 235 -3.21 -26.91 1.34
C GLY A 235 -3.43 -27.20 2.83
N LEU A 236 -2.38 -27.06 3.65
CA LEU A 236 -2.42 -27.35 5.08
C LEU A 236 -2.82 -26.09 5.86
N LYS A 237 -3.74 -26.25 6.80
CA LYS A 237 -4.01 -25.18 7.76
C LYS A 237 -2.84 -25.09 8.74
N PRO A 238 -2.34 -23.88 9.08
CA PRO A 238 -1.20 -23.68 9.95
C PRO A 238 -1.30 -24.39 11.32
N ASP A 239 -2.50 -24.54 11.83
CA ASP A 239 -2.84 -25.21 13.11
C ASP A 239 -2.94 -26.74 13.02
N LYS A 240 -2.96 -27.30 11.81
CA LYS A 240 -3.01 -28.75 11.56
C LYS A 240 -1.70 -29.33 11.04
N ILE A 241 -0.66 -28.54 11.02
CA ILE A 241 0.63 -28.94 10.54
C ILE A 241 1.29 -29.77 11.63
N PHE A 242 1.56 -31.05 11.29
CA PHE A 242 2.55 -31.92 11.86
C PHE A 242 2.05 -33.10 12.69
N HIS A 243 1.65 -34.10 11.94
CA HIS A 243 2.04 -35.46 12.37
C HIS A 243 3.57 -35.57 12.28
N GLU A 244 4.22 -36.08 13.32
CA GLU A 244 5.69 -36.17 13.43
C GLU A 244 6.39 -36.79 12.21
N ASN A 245 5.73 -37.69 11.48
CA ASN A 245 6.28 -38.36 10.30
C ASN A 245 6.55 -37.40 9.09
N ASN A 246 5.86 -36.28 9.01
CA ASN A 246 6.04 -35.33 7.90
C ASN A 246 6.93 -34.11 8.28
N ARG A 247 7.23 -33.96 9.56
CA ARG A 247 7.98 -32.82 10.07
C ARG A 247 9.35 -32.69 9.42
N LYS A 248 10.11 -33.80 9.35
CA LYS A 248 11.46 -33.79 8.74
C LYS A 248 11.45 -33.37 7.28
N LEU A 249 10.45 -33.80 6.50
CA LEU A 249 10.30 -33.43 5.10
C LEU A 249 9.99 -31.94 4.96
N VAL A 250 9.08 -31.46 5.77
CA VAL A 250 8.68 -30.02 5.74
C VAL A 250 9.84 -29.14 6.19
N ASP A 251 10.54 -29.50 7.26
CA ASP A 251 11.72 -28.77 7.72
C ASP A 251 12.83 -28.75 6.64
N SER A 252 13.03 -29.88 5.94
CA SER A 252 13.98 -29.95 4.82
C SER A 252 13.56 -29.05 3.64
N LEU A 253 12.27 -29.03 3.30
CA LEU A 253 11.73 -28.14 2.25
C LEU A 253 11.89 -26.67 2.62
N ILE A 254 11.60 -26.32 3.86
CA ILE A 254 11.77 -24.95 4.36
C ILE A 254 13.25 -24.55 4.28
N ALA A 255 14.16 -25.38 4.77
CA ALA A 255 15.60 -25.12 4.73
C ALA A 255 16.12 -24.97 3.29
N TYR A 256 15.68 -25.83 2.38
CA TYR A 256 15.99 -25.73 0.97
C TYR A 256 15.51 -24.39 0.38
N ARG A 257 14.27 -24.01 0.63
CA ARG A 257 13.70 -22.74 0.10
C ARG A 257 14.39 -21.51 0.69
N ILE A 258 14.72 -21.52 1.97
CA ILE A 258 15.48 -20.40 2.58
C ILE A 258 16.82 -20.23 1.87
N ASN A 259 17.55 -21.32 1.64
CA ASN A 259 18.85 -21.26 0.97
C ASN A 259 18.72 -20.83 -0.49
N ARG A 260 17.76 -21.40 -1.22
CA ARG A 260 17.44 -20.99 -2.60
C ARG A 260 17.11 -19.50 -2.68
N ASN A 261 16.23 -19.02 -1.82
CA ASN A 261 15.77 -17.64 -1.85
C ASN A 261 16.85 -16.63 -1.43
N LYS A 262 17.81 -17.03 -0.60
CA LYS A 262 19.01 -16.21 -0.31
C LYS A 262 19.85 -15.99 -1.58
N THR A 263 20.11 -17.04 -2.35
CA THR A 263 20.84 -16.94 -3.63
C THR A 263 20.05 -16.13 -4.66
N LEU A 264 18.76 -16.43 -4.77
CA LEU A 264 17.85 -15.77 -5.68
C LEU A 264 17.71 -14.26 -5.37
N HIS A 265 17.74 -13.87 -4.09
CA HIS A 265 17.69 -12.48 -3.68
C HIS A 265 18.83 -11.64 -4.29
N VAL A 266 20.06 -12.15 -4.27
CA VAL A 266 21.22 -11.46 -4.87
C VAL A 266 21.06 -11.29 -6.38
N ASP A 267 20.57 -12.32 -7.05
CA ASP A 267 20.29 -12.27 -8.49
C ASP A 267 19.16 -11.28 -8.84
N ILE A 268 18.08 -11.28 -8.07
CA ILE A 268 16.97 -10.35 -8.23
C ILE A 268 17.42 -8.91 -8.01
N GLU A 269 18.18 -8.64 -6.95
CA GLU A 269 18.70 -7.31 -6.66
C GLU A 269 19.52 -6.77 -7.83
N SER A 270 20.41 -7.60 -8.41
CA SER A 270 21.20 -7.23 -9.57
C SER A 270 20.34 -6.89 -10.78
N LYS A 271 19.39 -7.78 -11.11
CA LYS A 271 18.47 -7.61 -12.25
C LYS A 271 17.57 -6.39 -12.10
N PHE A 272 17.05 -6.16 -10.89
CA PHE A 272 16.18 -5.01 -10.62
C PHE A 272 16.94 -3.71 -10.67
N LYS A 273 18.17 -3.69 -10.17
CA LYS A 273 19.04 -2.52 -10.29
C LYS A 273 19.39 -2.17 -11.72
N GLU A 274 19.61 -3.17 -12.57
CA GLU A 274 19.84 -2.96 -14.00
C GLU A 274 18.57 -2.47 -14.73
N HIS A 275 17.40 -2.97 -14.34
CA HIS A 275 16.14 -2.71 -15.05
C HIS A 275 15.44 -1.41 -14.58
N PHE A 276 15.49 -1.09 -13.29
CA PHE A 276 14.77 0.04 -12.68
C PHE A 276 15.70 1.15 -12.15
N GLY A 277 17.02 0.96 -12.19
CA GLY A 277 18.05 1.86 -11.64
C GLY A 277 18.47 3.03 -12.52
#